data_47c43614ddeb8c9a3c3d55b28803d80b
#
_entry.id   47c43614ddeb8c9a3c3d55b28803d80b
#
_cell.length_a   1.000
_cell.length_b   1.000
_cell.length_c   1.000
_cell.angle_alpha   90.00
_cell.angle_beta   90.00
_cell.angle_gamma   90.00
#
_symmetry.space_group_name_H-M   'P 1'
#
loop_
_entity.id
_entity.type
_entity.pdbx_description
1 polymer ?
#
loop_
_entity_poly.entity_id
_entity_poly.type
_entity_poly.pdbx_seq_one_letter_code
_entity_poly.pdbx_strand_id
1 'polypeptide(L)'
;MYITLNRRQFLGTAALAVLSRAHAQSTSEWGGPVLDIHLHPRREEGGELNHINGSGVTKAVLLTGSAMAEHSQAVVAKNPGRFVWFTGADVTKPDAMAILRKNVMSGAIGLGELKSHVACDGPEMRAVYSLAAEMNVPVLIHFADFPQFEGEGVWNSGIARFPAVVKANPKTVFIGHGDAFWANTSAEVPDGVPYPTGKIKPGGVSDRMLSEFPNFHGDFSANSGRNFLARDPDFAAKFAERHRAKMMFGCDCSCRDGHGAGQGSKQPLIAGKCVARETLTALKQMTSPELFHQITWQNGMKLLKISS
;
A
#
# COMPACT_ATOMS: atom_id res chain seq x y z
N MET A 1 44.76 -40.93 33.94
CA MET A 1 43.61 -40.53 34.72
C MET A 1 42.52 -40.09 33.74
N TYR A 2 41.61 -41.01 33.35
CA TYR A 2 40.55 -40.72 32.37
C TYR A 2 39.28 -40.30 33.11
N ILE A 3 38.78 -39.08 32.88
CA ILE A 3 37.55 -38.57 33.43
C ILE A 3 36.41 -38.98 32.48
N THR A 4 35.56 -39.90 32.89
CA THR A 4 34.34 -40.33 32.16
C THR A 4 33.23 -39.37 32.54
N LEU A 5 32.81 -38.55 31.59
CA LEU A 5 31.62 -37.67 31.71
C LEU A 5 30.32 -38.48 31.58
N ASN A 6 29.45 -38.34 32.58
CA ASN A 6 28.21 -39.09 32.74
C ASN A 6 27.11 -38.48 31.81
N ARG A 7 26.31 -39.35 31.15
CA ARG A 7 25.24 -39.00 30.16
C ARG A 7 24.20 -38.02 30.68
N ARG A 8 24.08 -37.79 31.96
CA ARG A 8 23.12 -36.85 32.55
C ARG A 8 23.57 -35.38 32.49
N GLN A 9 24.85 -35.12 32.30
CA GLN A 9 25.39 -33.74 32.18
C GLN A 9 25.31 -33.18 30.78
N PHE A 10 25.14 -34.04 29.75
CA PHE A 10 25.03 -33.59 28.34
C PHE A 10 23.60 -33.11 27.98
N LEU A 11 22.58 -33.50 28.72
CA LEU A 11 21.18 -33.09 28.47
C LEU A 11 20.80 -31.76 29.09
N GLY A 12 21.59 -31.26 30.09
CA GLY A 12 21.33 -29.99 30.74
C GLY A 12 21.80 -28.75 29.96
N THR A 13 22.83 -28.89 29.12
CA THR A 13 23.40 -27.78 28.35
C THR A 13 22.69 -27.53 26.99
N ALA A 14 22.05 -28.55 26.43
CA ALA A 14 21.27 -28.40 25.19
C ALA A 14 19.90 -27.73 25.42
N ALA A 15 19.30 -27.86 26.58
CA ALA A 15 18.02 -27.25 26.91
C ALA A 15 18.10 -25.74 27.18
N LEU A 16 19.24 -25.23 27.66
CA LEU A 16 19.46 -23.80 27.88
C LEU A 16 19.75 -23.03 26.59
N ALA A 17 20.29 -23.67 25.56
CA ALA A 17 20.57 -23.02 24.28
C ALA A 17 19.32 -22.85 23.38
N VAL A 18 18.26 -23.61 23.63
CA VAL A 18 16.99 -23.50 22.87
C VAL A 18 16.06 -22.45 23.47
N LEU A 19 16.15 -22.18 24.78
CA LEU A 19 15.33 -21.19 25.46
C LEU A 19 15.83 -19.73 25.26
N SER A 20 17.08 -19.53 24.85
CA SER A 20 17.65 -18.19 24.64
C SER A 20 17.40 -17.60 23.24
N ARG A 21 16.81 -18.35 22.30
CA ARG A 21 16.41 -17.84 20.97
C ARG A 21 14.97 -17.33 20.88
N ALA A 22 14.18 -17.46 21.93
CA ALA A 22 12.77 -17.05 21.94
C ALA A 22 12.52 -15.64 22.53
N HIS A 23 13.54 -14.89 22.92
CA HIS A 23 13.38 -13.61 23.60
C HIS A 23 14.18 -12.46 22.99
N ALA A 24 14.10 -12.31 21.67
CA ALA A 24 14.50 -11.06 21.01
C ALA A 24 13.52 -10.72 19.88
N GLN A 25 12.22 -10.81 20.13
CA GLN A 25 11.26 -9.96 19.44
C GLN A 25 11.39 -8.58 20.11
N SER A 26 12.20 -7.70 19.50
CA SER A 26 12.03 -6.27 19.75
C SER A 26 10.55 -6.00 19.48
N THR A 27 9.83 -5.58 20.52
CA THR A 27 8.42 -5.19 20.35
C THR A 27 8.45 -4.01 19.37
N SER A 28 8.06 -4.28 18.11
CA SER A 28 7.87 -3.21 17.12
C SER A 28 7.03 -2.11 17.79
N GLU A 29 7.35 -0.84 17.59
CA GLU A 29 6.59 0.29 18.15
C GLU A 29 5.09 0.21 17.78
N TRP A 30 4.78 -0.53 16.72
CA TRP A 30 3.41 -0.78 16.26
C TRP A 30 2.76 -2.03 16.88
N GLY A 31 3.48 -2.80 17.70
CA GLY A 31 2.97 -4.03 18.34
C GLY A 31 3.09 -5.28 17.46
N GLY A 32 3.69 -5.17 16.28
CA GLY A 32 3.90 -6.28 15.35
C GLY A 32 4.56 -5.80 14.07
N PRO A 33 4.80 -6.69 13.09
CA PRO A 33 5.34 -6.29 11.79
C PRO A 33 4.33 -5.45 11.00
N VAL A 34 4.84 -4.55 10.16
CA VAL A 34 4.08 -3.67 9.27
C VAL A 34 4.56 -3.85 7.84
N LEU A 35 3.64 -4.04 6.90
CA LEU A 35 3.85 -4.02 5.46
C LEU A 35 3.25 -2.74 4.89
N ASP A 36 4.09 -1.90 4.32
CA ASP A 36 3.69 -0.74 3.55
C ASP A 36 3.51 -1.16 2.08
N ILE A 37 2.28 -1.14 1.55
CA ILE A 37 2.04 -1.53 0.15
C ILE A 37 2.19 -0.37 -0.84
N HIS A 38 2.57 0.83 -0.37
CA HIS A 38 2.61 2.02 -1.19
C HIS A 38 3.82 2.92 -0.85
N LEU A 39 5.01 2.52 -1.29
CA LEU A 39 6.22 3.31 -1.16
C LEU A 39 6.84 3.54 -2.54
N HIS A 40 7.15 4.78 -2.89
CA HIS A 40 7.88 5.08 -4.13
C HIS A 40 9.39 4.92 -3.95
N PRO A 41 10.12 4.45 -5.00
CA PRO A 41 11.58 4.40 -4.98
C PRO A 41 12.19 5.78 -4.74
N ARG A 42 13.34 5.81 -4.07
CA ARG A 42 14.10 7.02 -3.76
C ARG A 42 15.29 7.15 -4.71
N ARG A 43 15.67 8.37 -5.03
CA ARG A 43 16.91 8.61 -5.81
C ARG A 43 18.16 8.52 -4.96
N GLU A 44 18.03 8.77 -3.66
CA GLU A 44 19.13 8.69 -2.69
C GLU A 44 19.43 7.21 -2.36
N GLU A 45 20.70 6.83 -2.38
CA GLU A 45 21.11 5.47 -2.02
C GLU A 45 20.67 5.11 -0.60
N GLY A 46 19.98 3.98 -0.45
CA GLY A 46 19.46 3.51 0.83
C GLY A 46 18.26 4.31 1.37
N GLY A 47 17.72 5.26 0.59
CA GLY A 47 16.63 6.13 1.02
C GLY A 47 15.36 5.37 1.41
N GLU A 48 15.03 4.29 0.68
CA GLU A 48 13.90 3.41 0.99
C GLU A 48 14.08 2.72 2.34
N LEU A 49 15.25 2.15 2.57
CA LEU A 49 15.58 1.45 3.82
C LEU A 49 15.59 2.42 5.01
N ASN A 50 16.15 3.62 4.82
CA ASN A 50 16.16 4.66 5.82
C ASN A 50 14.74 5.08 6.23
N HIS A 51 13.86 5.29 5.23
CA HIS A 51 12.47 5.65 5.46
C HIS A 51 11.71 4.55 6.24
N ILE A 52 11.77 3.28 5.79
CA ILE A 52 11.03 2.21 6.48
C ILE A 52 11.57 1.94 7.87
N ASN A 53 12.89 2.05 8.11
CA ASN A 53 13.45 1.90 9.44
C ASN A 53 12.98 3.03 10.38
N GLY A 54 13.02 4.30 9.95
CA GLY A 54 12.58 5.43 10.73
C GLY A 54 11.07 5.46 10.99
N SER A 55 10.26 4.92 10.09
CA SER A 55 8.80 4.82 10.29
C SER A 55 8.35 3.56 11.03
N GLY A 56 9.26 2.63 11.35
CA GLY A 56 8.93 1.37 12.02
C GLY A 56 8.25 0.34 11.10
N VAL A 57 8.36 0.53 9.77
CA VAL A 57 7.85 -0.39 8.76
C VAL A 57 8.80 -1.57 8.58
N THR A 58 8.27 -2.79 8.53
CA THR A 58 9.07 -4.01 8.43
C THR A 58 9.42 -4.35 6.99
N LYS A 59 8.43 -4.29 6.09
CA LYS A 59 8.56 -4.56 4.66
C LYS A 59 7.83 -3.49 3.85
N ALA A 60 8.26 -3.24 2.61
CA ALA A 60 7.52 -2.35 1.72
C ALA A 60 7.44 -2.88 0.28
N VAL A 61 6.38 -2.47 -0.41
CA VAL A 61 6.20 -2.61 -1.86
C VAL A 61 6.66 -1.32 -2.52
N LEU A 62 7.64 -1.41 -3.41
CA LEU A 62 8.10 -0.27 -4.19
C LEU A 62 7.21 -0.09 -5.43
N LEU A 63 6.43 0.99 -5.48
CA LEU A 63 5.61 1.34 -6.63
C LEU A 63 6.48 2.08 -7.65
N THR A 64 6.89 1.36 -8.68
CA THR A 64 8.03 1.73 -9.53
C THR A 64 7.57 2.14 -10.92
N GLY A 65 7.76 3.41 -11.27
CA GLY A 65 7.63 3.85 -12.66
C GLY A 65 8.71 3.22 -13.56
N SER A 66 8.44 3.11 -14.85
CA SER A 66 9.30 2.41 -15.82
C SER A 66 10.76 2.86 -15.78
N ALA A 67 11.04 4.13 -15.56
CA ALA A 67 12.41 4.69 -15.48
C ALA A 67 13.22 4.24 -14.24
N MET A 68 12.57 3.68 -13.21
CA MET A 68 13.21 3.27 -11.96
C MET A 68 13.20 1.74 -11.77
N ALA A 69 12.83 0.96 -12.78
CA ALA A 69 12.70 -0.49 -12.67
C ALA A 69 14.02 -1.18 -12.25
N GLU A 70 15.12 -0.83 -12.88
CA GLU A 70 16.46 -1.38 -12.55
C GLU A 70 16.88 -0.99 -11.12
N HIS A 71 16.61 0.25 -10.72
CA HIS A 71 16.88 0.70 -9.35
C HIS A 71 16.12 -0.14 -8.33
N SER A 72 14.81 -0.33 -8.52
CA SER A 72 13.99 -1.13 -7.59
C SER A 72 14.42 -2.58 -7.52
N GLN A 73 14.78 -3.19 -8.65
CA GLN A 73 15.38 -4.54 -8.67
C GLN A 73 16.66 -4.60 -7.84
N ALA A 74 17.55 -3.61 -7.98
CA ALA A 74 18.78 -3.53 -7.21
C ALA A 74 18.51 -3.35 -5.70
N VAL A 75 17.52 -2.50 -5.32
CA VAL A 75 17.12 -2.31 -3.93
C VAL A 75 16.58 -3.61 -3.33
N VAL A 76 15.72 -4.33 -4.06
CA VAL A 76 15.19 -5.64 -3.63
C VAL A 76 16.31 -6.65 -3.43
N ALA A 77 17.23 -6.76 -4.38
CA ALA A 77 18.37 -7.70 -4.32
C ALA A 77 19.33 -7.38 -3.15
N LYS A 78 19.59 -6.09 -2.90
CA LYS A 78 20.49 -5.63 -1.82
C LYS A 78 19.88 -5.81 -0.41
N ASN A 79 18.54 -5.86 -0.31
CA ASN A 79 17.83 -5.91 0.96
C ASN A 79 16.81 -7.08 1.00
N PRO A 80 17.29 -8.33 1.01
CA PRO A 80 16.43 -9.50 0.93
C PRO A 80 15.40 -9.52 2.06
N GLY A 81 14.14 -9.79 1.68
CA GLY A 81 13.02 -9.85 2.64
C GLY A 81 12.47 -8.52 3.13
N ARG A 82 13.07 -7.37 2.73
CA ARG A 82 12.59 -6.04 3.13
C ARG A 82 11.70 -5.39 2.07
N PHE A 83 11.96 -5.67 0.80
CA PHE A 83 11.23 -5.07 -0.31
C PHE A 83 10.76 -6.11 -1.31
N VAL A 84 9.64 -5.80 -1.93
CA VAL A 84 9.14 -6.35 -3.20
C VAL A 84 8.74 -5.14 -4.06
N TRP A 85 8.38 -5.33 -5.32
CA TRP A 85 8.07 -4.20 -6.16
C TRP A 85 6.91 -4.44 -7.12
N PHE A 86 6.19 -3.36 -7.45
CA PHE A 86 5.22 -3.24 -8.53
C PHE A 86 5.82 -2.43 -9.66
N THR A 87 5.29 -2.59 -10.85
CA THR A 87 5.71 -1.84 -12.02
C THR A 87 4.58 -0.99 -12.60
N GLY A 88 4.85 0.29 -12.83
CA GLY A 88 3.99 1.22 -13.56
C GLY A 88 4.57 1.57 -14.92
N ALA A 89 3.73 2.02 -15.83
CA ALA A 89 4.09 2.61 -17.10
C ALA A 89 3.07 3.70 -17.49
N ASP A 90 3.47 4.62 -18.36
CA ASP A 90 2.53 5.52 -19.02
C ASP A 90 1.73 4.72 -20.05
N VAL A 91 0.50 4.38 -19.71
CA VAL A 91 -0.36 3.50 -20.52
C VAL A 91 -0.79 4.11 -21.86
N THR A 92 -0.54 5.40 -22.07
CA THR A 92 -0.77 6.08 -23.36
C THR A 92 0.31 5.77 -24.40
N LYS A 93 1.43 5.16 -23.97
CA LYS A 93 2.56 4.81 -24.85
C LYS A 93 2.36 3.43 -25.47
N PRO A 94 2.75 3.25 -26.73
CA PRO A 94 2.52 1.99 -27.46
C PRO A 94 3.28 0.78 -26.89
N ASP A 95 4.37 1.02 -26.17
CA ASP A 95 5.22 0.00 -25.55
C ASP A 95 4.85 -0.33 -24.08
N ALA A 96 3.85 0.37 -23.52
CA ALA A 96 3.50 0.24 -22.11
C ALA A 96 3.19 -1.21 -21.69
N MET A 97 2.41 -1.94 -22.48
CA MET A 97 2.06 -3.33 -22.17
C MET A 97 3.28 -4.26 -22.24
N ALA A 98 4.21 -4.01 -23.16
CA ALA A 98 5.45 -4.78 -23.26
C ALA A 98 6.37 -4.52 -22.03
N ILE A 99 6.48 -3.26 -21.60
CA ILE A 99 7.23 -2.86 -20.40
C ILE A 99 6.65 -3.53 -19.15
N LEU A 100 5.33 -3.42 -18.94
CA LEU A 100 4.65 -4.02 -17.79
C LEU A 100 4.86 -5.53 -17.74
N ARG A 101 4.65 -6.22 -18.86
CA ARG A 101 4.87 -7.68 -18.99
C ARG A 101 6.32 -8.07 -18.68
N LYS A 102 7.29 -7.39 -19.31
CA LYS A 102 8.73 -7.63 -19.08
C LYS A 102 9.07 -7.52 -17.60
N ASN A 103 8.59 -6.48 -16.93
CA ASN A 103 8.91 -6.21 -15.54
C ASN A 103 8.25 -7.23 -14.58
N VAL A 104 7.03 -7.71 -14.87
CA VAL A 104 6.44 -8.83 -14.10
C VAL A 104 7.26 -10.09 -14.28
N MET A 105 7.70 -10.40 -15.51
CA MET A 105 8.60 -11.54 -15.77
C MET A 105 9.96 -11.39 -15.07
N SER A 106 10.37 -10.17 -14.75
CA SER A 106 11.61 -9.84 -14.03
C SER A 106 11.41 -9.69 -12.51
N GLY A 107 10.24 -10.12 -11.97
CA GLY A 107 9.99 -10.21 -10.54
C GLY A 107 9.13 -9.11 -9.93
N ALA A 108 8.51 -8.22 -10.72
CA ALA A 108 7.45 -7.37 -10.21
C ALA A 108 6.21 -8.21 -9.87
N ILE A 109 5.64 -8.02 -8.68
CA ILE A 109 4.52 -8.82 -8.17
C ILE A 109 3.16 -8.12 -8.32
N GLY A 110 3.11 -6.97 -9.01
CA GLY A 110 1.90 -6.20 -9.27
C GLY A 110 2.13 -5.11 -10.32
N LEU A 111 1.03 -4.55 -10.83
CA LEU A 111 1.02 -3.39 -11.72
C LEU A 111 0.60 -2.16 -10.92
N GLY A 112 1.43 -1.12 -10.92
CA GLY A 112 1.12 0.14 -10.20
C GLY A 112 2.36 0.83 -9.59
N GLU A 113 2.19 2.02 -9.09
CA GLU A 113 0.97 2.84 -9.17
C GLU A 113 0.69 3.20 -10.63
N LEU A 114 -0.54 2.91 -11.11
CA LEU A 114 -0.95 3.39 -12.42
C LEU A 114 -1.53 4.80 -12.26
N LYS A 115 -0.83 5.76 -12.83
CA LYS A 115 -1.16 7.18 -12.81
C LYS A 115 -1.02 7.71 -14.22
N SER A 116 -2.14 7.70 -14.97
CA SER A 116 -2.16 8.12 -16.39
C SER A 116 -3.37 9.01 -16.67
N HIS A 117 -3.21 9.97 -17.58
CA HIS A 117 -4.27 10.90 -17.97
C HIS A 117 -5.27 10.24 -18.94
N VAL A 118 -5.94 9.18 -18.47
CA VAL A 118 -6.94 8.40 -19.20
C VAL A 118 -8.17 8.16 -18.36
N ALA A 119 -9.27 7.70 -18.95
CA ALA A 119 -10.41 7.22 -18.19
C ALA A 119 -10.12 5.83 -17.62
N CYS A 120 -10.58 5.57 -16.39
CA CYS A 120 -10.40 4.26 -15.73
C CYS A 120 -11.08 3.10 -16.47
N ASP A 121 -12.06 3.39 -17.32
CA ASP A 121 -12.78 2.46 -18.19
C ASP A 121 -12.36 2.59 -19.67
N GLY A 122 -11.29 3.34 -19.96
CA GLY A 122 -10.73 3.54 -21.29
C GLY A 122 -10.04 2.27 -21.84
N PRO A 123 -9.77 2.23 -23.16
CA PRO A 123 -9.15 1.09 -23.81
C PRO A 123 -7.76 0.77 -23.27
N GLU A 124 -6.96 1.79 -22.91
CA GLU A 124 -5.62 1.66 -22.34
C GLU A 124 -5.67 0.91 -21.01
N MET A 125 -6.56 1.32 -20.11
CA MET A 125 -6.72 0.67 -18.80
C MET A 125 -7.32 -0.72 -18.92
N ARG A 126 -8.23 -0.97 -19.86
CA ARG A 126 -8.75 -2.32 -20.14
C ARG A 126 -7.64 -3.28 -20.58
N ALA A 127 -6.67 -2.82 -21.38
CA ALA A 127 -5.50 -3.61 -21.75
C ALA A 127 -4.66 -3.98 -20.52
N VAL A 128 -4.46 -3.04 -19.59
CA VAL A 128 -3.78 -3.30 -18.31
C VAL A 128 -4.52 -4.34 -17.48
N TYR A 129 -5.86 -4.23 -17.35
CA TYR A 129 -6.65 -5.19 -16.54
C TYR A 129 -6.57 -6.60 -17.12
N SER A 130 -6.59 -6.72 -18.45
CA SER A 130 -6.42 -8.00 -19.14
C SER A 130 -5.03 -8.58 -18.91
N LEU A 131 -3.98 -7.76 -18.99
CA LEU A 131 -2.61 -8.16 -18.70
C LEU A 131 -2.45 -8.62 -17.25
N ALA A 132 -3.01 -7.89 -16.30
CA ALA A 132 -2.96 -8.24 -14.88
C ALA A 132 -3.62 -9.60 -14.60
N ALA A 133 -4.78 -9.86 -15.21
CA ALA A 133 -5.47 -11.16 -15.11
C ALA A 133 -4.63 -12.29 -15.73
N GLU A 134 -4.03 -12.06 -16.89
CA GLU A 134 -3.15 -13.01 -17.57
C GLU A 134 -1.92 -13.36 -16.72
N MET A 135 -1.27 -12.33 -16.16
CA MET A 135 -0.06 -12.48 -15.34
C MET A 135 -0.36 -12.89 -13.88
N ASN A 136 -1.65 -12.93 -13.48
CA ASN A 136 -2.11 -13.24 -12.12
C ASN A 136 -1.48 -12.33 -11.05
N VAL A 137 -1.44 -11.03 -11.34
CA VAL A 137 -0.92 -9.98 -10.45
C VAL A 137 -1.99 -8.91 -10.19
N PRO A 138 -2.00 -8.23 -9.02
CA PRO A 138 -2.92 -7.13 -8.75
C PRO A 138 -2.57 -5.86 -9.52
N VAL A 139 -3.56 -4.97 -9.64
CA VAL A 139 -3.42 -3.62 -10.20
C VAL A 139 -3.73 -2.59 -9.13
N LEU A 140 -2.79 -1.70 -8.83
CA LEU A 140 -3.00 -0.54 -7.96
C LEU A 140 -3.20 0.70 -8.83
N ILE A 141 -4.34 1.38 -8.63
CA ILE A 141 -4.83 2.46 -9.49
C ILE A 141 -4.99 3.73 -8.68
N HIS A 142 -4.36 4.81 -9.14
CA HIS A 142 -4.61 6.16 -8.65
C HIS A 142 -5.84 6.75 -9.35
N PHE A 143 -6.89 7.04 -8.60
CA PHE A 143 -8.10 7.71 -9.09
C PHE A 143 -8.09 9.17 -8.70
N ALA A 144 -8.16 10.07 -9.70
CA ALA A 144 -8.34 11.50 -9.50
C ALA A 144 -9.31 12.04 -10.56
N ASP A 145 -10.50 12.44 -10.12
CA ASP A 145 -11.53 13.06 -10.99
C ASP A 145 -11.37 14.58 -11.10
N PHE A 146 -10.61 15.18 -10.18
CA PHE A 146 -10.26 16.61 -10.16
C PHE A 146 -8.76 16.78 -9.93
N PRO A 147 -8.13 17.86 -10.48
CA PRO A 147 -6.73 18.14 -10.21
C PRO A 147 -6.47 18.37 -8.71
N GLN A 148 -5.46 17.72 -8.14
CA GLN A 148 -4.99 18.00 -6.78
C GLN A 148 -4.22 19.31 -6.68
N PHE A 149 -3.54 19.68 -7.79
CA PHE A 149 -2.73 20.89 -7.92
C PHE A 149 -3.00 21.54 -9.28
N GLU A 150 -2.81 22.84 -9.34
CA GLU A 150 -2.93 23.59 -10.58
C GLU A 150 -2.01 23.01 -11.67
N GLY A 151 -2.55 22.77 -12.86
CA GLY A 151 -1.83 22.21 -14.00
C GLY A 151 -1.58 20.70 -13.97
N GLU A 152 -1.98 19.99 -12.91
CA GLU A 152 -1.75 18.55 -12.82
C GLU A 152 -2.68 17.72 -13.73
N GLY A 153 -3.92 18.14 -13.91
CA GLY A 153 -4.94 17.36 -14.61
C GLY A 153 -5.55 16.23 -13.76
N VAL A 154 -6.27 15.33 -14.40
CA VAL A 154 -6.94 14.20 -13.77
C VAL A 154 -6.23 12.88 -14.08
N TRP A 155 -6.37 11.87 -13.21
CA TRP A 155 -5.68 10.58 -13.32
C TRP A 155 -6.70 9.43 -13.26
N ASN A 156 -6.70 8.56 -14.28
CA ASN A 156 -7.61 7.40 -14.37
C ASN A 156 -9.04 7.77 -13.94
N SER A 157 -9.56 8.85 -14.51
CA SER A 157 -10.80 9.50 -14.10
C SER A 157 -12.04 8.63 -14.32
N GLY A 158 -13.12 8.94 -13.62
CA GLY A 158 -14.42 8.29 -13.80
C GLY A 158 -14.67 7.15 -12.83
N ILE A 159 -14.24 7.27 -11.57
CA ILE A 159 -14.44 6.24 -10.54
C ILE A 159 -15.90 5.82 -10.37
N ALA A 160 -16.85 6.73 -10.64
CA ALA A 160 -18.29 6.42 -10.60
C ALA A 160 -18.69 5.31 -11.60
N ARG A 161 -17.94 5.11 -12.70
CA ARG A 161 -18.16 4.06 -13.71
C ARG A 161 -17.37 2.78 -13.42
N PHE A 162 -16.43 2.84 -12.49
CA PHE A 162 -15.53 1.73 -12.19
C PHE A 162 -16.18 0.44 -11.67
N PRO A 163 -17.34 0.47 -10.97
CA PRO A 163 -18.06 -0.76 -10.61
C PRO A 163 -18.34 -1.69 -11.79
N ALA A 164 -18.67 -1.13 -12.97
CA ALA A 164 -18.88 -1.93 -14.18
C ALA A 164 -17.57 -2.57 -14.67
N VAL A 165 -16.44 -1.89 -14.53
CA VAL A 165 -15.11 -2.42 -14.85
C VAL A 165 -14.76 -3.59 -13.93
N VAL A 166 -14.91 -3.43 -12.62
CA VAL A 166 -14.61 -4.49 -11.63
C VAL A 166 -15.45 -5.74 -11.91
N LYS A 167 -16.76 -5.55 -12.15
CA LYS A 167 -17.68 -6.63 -12.49
C LYS A 167 -17.30 -7.36 -13.78
N ALA A 168 -16.84 -6.64 -14.81
CA ALA A 168 -16.45 -7.21 -16.10
C ALA A 168 -15.08 -7.93 -16.06
N ASN A 169 -14.27 -7.70 -15.01
CA ASN A 169 -12.92 -8.26 -14.88
C ASN A 169 -12.77 -9.09 -13.58
N PRO A 170 -13.52 -10.19 -13.41
CA PRO A 170 -13.57 -10.94 -12.14
C PRO A 170 -12.26 -11.66 -11.79
N LYS A 171 -11.35 -11.82 -12.78
CA LYS A 171 -10.02 -12.42 -12.57
C LYS A 171 -8.95 -11.40 -12.21
N THR A 172 -9.22 -10.11 -12.36
CA THR A 172 -8.28 -9.04 -12.02
C THR A 172 -8.52 -8.60 -10.58
N VAL A 173 -7.48 -8.55 -9.77
CA VAL A 173 -7.50 -7.99 -8.42
C VAL A 173 -7.16 -6.51 -8.51
N PHE A 174 -8.04 -5.65 -8.00
CA PHE A 174 -7.90 -4.21 -8.01
C PHE A 174 -7.59 -3.67 -6.61
N ILE A 175 -6.70 -2.68 -6.54
CA ILE A 175 -6.41 -1.91 -5.33
C ILE A 175 -6.68 -0.44 -5.65
N GLY A 176 -7.71 0.13 -5.04
CA GLY A 176 -8.10 1.53 -5.21
C GLY A 176 -7.26 2.44 -4.32
N HIS A 177 -6.81 3.55 -4.91
CA HIS A 177 -6.00 4.57 -4.27
C HIS A 177 -6.34 5.95 -4.86
N GLY A 178 -5.90 7.03 -4.18
CA GLY A 178 -6.00 8.39 -4.65
C GLY A 178 -7.19 9.18 -4.07
N ASP A 179 -7.23 10.44 -4.40
CA ASP A 179 -8.21 11.38 -3.83
C ASP A 179 -9.64 11.05 -4.24
N ALA A 180 -9.90 10.68 -5.50
CA ALA A 180 -11.24 10.31 -5.93
C ALA A 180 -11.71 9.01 -5.25
N PHE A 181 -10.81 8.03 -5.01
CA PHE A 181 -11.17 6.83 -4.25
C PHE A 181 -11.66 7.20 -2.84
N TRP A 182 -10.92 8.05 -2.13
CA TRP A 182 -11.24 8.42 -0.75
C TRP A 182 -12.39 9.41 -0.64
N ALA A 183 -12.51 10.37 -1.56
CA ALA A 183 -13.66 11.29 -1.61
C ALA A 183 -14.97 10.53 -1.81
N ASN A 184 -14.97 9.56 -2.73
CA ASN A 184 -16.13 8.75 -3.10
C ASN A 184 -16.47 7.60 -2.11
N THR A 185 -15.88 7.58 -0.92
CA THR A 185 -16.41 6.82 0.22
C THR A 185 -17.71 7.47 0.73
N SER A 186 -17.92 8.75 0.46
CA SER A 186 -19.15 9.49 0.71
C SER A 186 -20.10 9.40 -0.50
N ALA A 187 -21.40 9.24 -0.24
CA ALA A 187 -22.44 9.31 -1.27
C ALA A 187 -22.57 10.72 -1.88
N GLU A 188 -22.13 11.74 -1.15
CA GLU A 188 -22.08 13.12 -1.62
C GLU A 188 -20.63 13.59 -1.61
N VAL A 189 -20.13 13.93 -2.79
CA VAL A 189 -18.79 14.49 -2.99
C VAL A 189 -18.97 15.90 -3.53
N PRO A 190 -18.43 16.93 -2.88
CA PRO A 190 -18.48 18.28 -3.41
C PRO A 190 -17.73 18.36 -4.74
N ASP A 191 -18.33 18.98 -5.72
CA ASP A 191 -17.75 19.16 -7.06
C ASP A 191 -16.43 19.95 -7.00
N GLY A 192 -15.42 19.48 -7.68
CA GLY A 192 -14.11 20.12 -7.74
C GLY A 192 -13.26 20.03 -6.46
N VAL A 193 -13.65 19.22 -5.47
CA VAL A 193 -12.97 19.12 -4.17
C VAL A 193 -12.30 17.75 -3.99
N PRO A 194 -10.98 17.64 -4.24
CA PRO A 194 -10.25 16.36 -4.11
C PRO A 194 -10.12 15.90 -2.64
N TYR A 195 -10.07 16.83 -1.69
CA TYR A 195 -9.96 16.55 -0.25
C TYR A 195 -11.16 17.12 0.52
N PRO A 196 -12.34 16.50 0.45
CA PRO A 196 -13.52 17.03 1.13
C PRO A 196 -13.37 16.96 2.65
N THR A 197 -13.96 17.95 3.33
CA THR A 197 -14.03 18.05 4.79
C THR A 197 -15.44 17.70 5.29
N GLY A 198 -15.57 17.50 6.60
CA GLY A 198 -16.87 17.23 7.24
C GLY A 198 -17.29 15.76 7.15
N LYS A 199 -18.52 15.50 7.61
CA LYS A 199 -19.07 14.15 7.78
C LYS A 199 -19.21 13.39 6.47
N ILE A 200 -18.97 12.09 6.52
CA ILE A 200 -19.13 11.18 5.39
C ILE A 200 -20.56 10.66 5.34
N LYS A 201 -21.24 10.83 4.21
CA LYS A 201 -22.56 10.25 3.99
C LYS A 201 -22.39 8.80 3.50
N PRO A 202 -22.99 7.80 4.19
CA PRO A 202 -22.90 6.40 3.77
C PRO A 202 -23.40 6.14 2.35
N GLY A 203 -22.83 5.12 1.69
CA GLY A 203 -23.29 4.68 0.36
C GLY A 203 -22.47 5.23 -0.81
N GLY A 204 -21.29 5.79 -0.56
CA GLY A 204 -20.36 6.19 -1.62
C GLY A 204 -19.92 5.02 -2.51
N VAL A 205 -19.48 5.33 -3.74
CA VAL A 205 -19.16 4.30 -4.73
C VAL A 205 -18.00 3.42 -4.28
N SER A 206 -16.98 3.99 -3.64
CA SER A 206 -15.82 3.22 -3.15
C SER A 206 -16.21 2.28 -2.01
N ASP A 207 -17.07 2.74 -1.07
CA ASP A 207 -17.59 1.94 0.04
C ASP A 207 -18.43 0.75 -0.48
N ARG A 208 -19.28 1.00 -1.50
CA ARG A 208 -20.06 -0.07 -2.15
C ARG A 208 -19.16 -1.05 -2.89
N MET A 209 -18.19 -0.59 -3.66
CA MET A 209 -17.27 -1.48 -4.38
C MET A 209 -16.53 -2.42 -3.45
N LEU A 210 -16.04 -1.91 -2.31
CA LEU A 210 -15.38 -2.74 -1.29
C LEU A 210 -16.34 -3.79 -0.70
N SER A 211 -17.64 -3.47 -0.57
CA SER A 211 -18.64 -4.39 -0.04
C SER A 211 -19.08 -5.45 -1.07
N GLU A 212 -19.27 -5.04 -2.33
CA GLU A 212 -19.93 -5.85 -3.35
C GLU A 212 -18.98 -6.76 -4.14
N PHE A 213 -17.72 -6.32 -4.35
CA PHE A 213 -16.79 -7.03 -5.23
C PHE A 213 -15.67 -7.74 -4.45
N PRO A 214 -15.56 -9.08 -4.54
CA PRO A 214 -14.50 -9.82 -3.85
C PRO A 214 -13.09 -9.46 -4.32
N ASN A 215 -12.93 -9.01 -5.55
CA ASN A 215 -11.67 -8.67 -6.21
C ASN A 215 -11.31 -7.17 -6.13
N PHE A 216 -12.02 -6.36 -5.32
CA PHE A 216 -11.71 -4.95 -5.12
C PHE A 216 -11.23 -4.71 -3.69
N HIS A 217 -10.11 -4.01 -3.54
CA HIS A 217 -9.40 -3.69 -2.30
C HIS A 217 -9.03 -2.21 -2.27
N GLY A 218 -8.46 -1.73 -1.17
CA GLY A 218 -7.95 -0.36 -1.08
C GLY A 218 -6.78 -0.23 -0.11
N ASP A 219 -6.05 0.88 -0.22
CA ASP A 219 -4.96 1.20 0.69
C ASP A 219 -5.19 2.50 1.46
N PHE A 220 -4.78 2.54 2.73
CA PHE A 220 -4.76 3.75 3.56
C PHE A 220 -3.46 4.50 3.31
N SER A 221 -3.34 5.20 2.18
CA SER A 221 -2.11 5.91 1.84
C SER A 221 -2.35 7.36 1.43
N ALA A 222 -1.27 8.11 1.29
CA ALA A 222 -1.23 9.50 0.90
C ALA A 222 -1.95 10.47 1.84
N ASN A 223 -1.97 11.73 1.41
CA ASN A 223 -2.77 12.78 2.05
C ASN A 223 -4.27 12.47 1.98
N SER A 224 -4.73 11.84 0.90
CA SER A 224 -6.14 11.49 0.70
C SER A 224 -6.63 10.45 1.70
N GLY A 225 -5.88 9.39 1.94
CA GLY A 225 -6.19 8.40 2.99
C GLY A 225 -6.12 9.01 4.40
N ARG A 226 -5.11 9.86 4.67
CA ARG A 226 -5.00 10.55 5.93
C ARG A 226 -6.15 11.55 6.15
N ASN A 227 -6.58 12.25 5.09
CA ASN A 227 -7.76 13.13 5.13
C ASN A 227 -9.03 12.34 5.45
N PHE A 228 -9.25 11.19 4.81
CA PHE A 228 -10.38 10.31 5.10
C PHE A 228 -10.43 9.91 6.58
N LEU A 229 -9.31 9.47 7.16
CA LEU A 229 -9.23 9.08 8.57
C LEU A 229 -9.50 10.24 9.52
N ALA A 230 -9.13 11.47 9.14
CA ALA A 230 -9.25 12.65 9.99
C ALA A 230 -10.63 13.34 9.92
N ARG A 231 -11.26 13.33 8.73
CA ARG A 231 -12.50 14.12 8.50
C ARG A 231 -13.71 13.59 9.24
N ASP A 232 -13.79 12.26 9.45
CA ASP A 232 -14.87 11.59 10.17
C ASP A 232 -14.36 10.31 10.86
N PRO A 233 -13.69 10.44 12.03
CA PRO A 233 -13.07 9.30 12.70
C PRO A 233 -14.06 8.17 13.06
N ASP A 234 -15.30 8.52 13.44
CA ASP A 234 -16.34 7.53 13.77
C ASP A 234 -16.75 6.70 12.56
N PHE A 235 -16.89 7.36 11.40
CA PHE A 235 -17.15 6.65 10.14
C PHE A 235 -15.94 5.82 9.73
N ALA A 236 -14.73 6.38 9.82
CA ALA A 236 -13.49 5.71 9.45
C ALA A 236 -13.25 4.43 10.27
N ALA A 237 -13.52 4.45 11.58
CA ALA A 237 -13.42 3.26 12.43
C ALA A 237 -14.42 2.17 11.99
N LYS A 238 -15.69 2.53 11.74
CA LYS A 238 -16.70 1.59 11.24
C LYS A 238 -16.40 1.09 9.83
N PHE A 239 -15.82 1.93 8.97
CA PHE A 239 -15.37 1.56 7.63
C PHE A 239 -14.23 0.54 7.69
N ALA A 240 -13.22 0.78 8.53
CA ALA A 240 -12.10 -0.15 8.73
C ALA A 240 -12.58 -1.53 9.21
N GLU A 241 -13.54 -1.57 10.15
CA GLU A 241 -14.13 -2.82 10.64
C GLU A 241 -14.96 -3.53 9.55
N ARG A 242 -15.80 -2.80 8.81
CA ARG A 242 -16.63 -3.33 7.73
C ARG A 242 -15.81 -3.94 6.60
N HIS A 243 -14.70 -3.28 6.24
CA HIS A 243 -13.82 -3.68 5.16
C HIS A 243 -12.51 -4.31 5.64
N ARG A 244 -12.50 -4.89 6.84
CA ARG A 244 -11.33 -5.45 7.51
C ARG A 244 -10.48 -6.40 6.68
N ALA A 245 -11.09 -7.15 5.75
CA ALA A 245 -10.41 -8.09 4.85
C ALA A 245 -10.00 -7.48 3.51
N LYS A 246 -10.31 -6.20 3.27
CA LYS A 246 -10.13 -5.51 1.98
C LYS A 246 -9.14 -4.35 2.05
N MET A 247 -8.97 -3.76 3.23
CA MET A 247 -8.12 -2.61 3.41
C MET A 247 -6.72 -3.01 3.82
N MET A 248 -5.73 -2.30 3.30
CA MET A 248 -4.31 -2.49 3.59
C MET A 248 -3.70 -1.16 4.00
N PHE A 249 -2.57 -1.21 4.69
CA PHE A 249 -1.77 -0.03 4.96
C PHE A 249 -0.83 0.25 3.79
N GLY A 250 -0.78 1.51 3.37
CA GLY A 250 0.21 2.11 2.50
C GLY A 250 0.55 3.50 3.00
N CYS A 251 1.70 4.05 2.66
CA CYS A 251 2.06 5.38 3.10
C CYS A 251 2.03 6.45 2.01
N ASP A 252 2.55 6.17 0.83
CA ASP A 252 2.81 7.18 -0.23
C ASP A 252 3.55 8.41 0.34
N CYS A 253 4.53 8.15 1.21
CA CYS A 253 5.25 9.19 1.95
C CYS A 253 6.49 9.63 1.19
N SER A 254 6.68 10.95 1.04
CA SER A 254 7.86 11.52 0.42
C SER A 254 8.98 11.89 1.40
N CYS A 255 8.77 11.76 2.72
CA CYS A 255 9.82 12.11 3.69
C CYS A 255 11.00 11.12 3.62
N ARG A 256 12.23 11.62 3.92
CA ARG A 256 13.47 10.87 3.71
C ARG A 256 13.80 9.88 4.83
N ASP A 257 13.41 10.20 6.04
CA ASP A 257 13.92 9.57 7.28
C ASP A 257 12.85 8.78 8.06
N GLY A 258 11.61 8.72 7.55
CA GLY A 258 10.51 8.12 8.30
C GLY A 258 10.00 8.97 9.48
N HIS A 259 10.49 10.20 9.63
CA HIS A 259 10.09 11.14 10.69
C HIS A 259 9.51 12.46 10.15
N GLY A 260 9.59 12.71 8.85
CA GLY A 260 9.02 13.89 8.21
C GLY A 260 10.02 14.79 7.50
N ALA A 261 11.32 14.51 7.56
CA ALA A 261 12.32 15.33 6.90
C ALA A 261 12.11 15.39 5.38
N GLY A 262 11.99 16.61 4.83
CA GLY A 262 11.76 16.84 3.39
C GLY A 262 10.32 16.68 2.94
N GLN A 263 9.36 16.38 3.83
CA GLN A 263 7.95 16.39 3.50
C GLN A 263 7.49 17.83 3.19
N GLY A 264 7.08 18.06 1.96
CA GLY A 264 6.77 19.40 1.44
C GLY A 264 5.53 20.06 2.04
N SER A 265 5.42 21.37 1.86
CA SER A 265 4.29 22.17 2.36
C SER A 265 3.01 22.10 1.49
N LYS A 266 3.07 21.46 0.32
CA LYS A 266 1.92 21.34 -0.61
C LYS A 266 0.73 20.55 -0.05
N GLN A 267 0.93 19.82 1.06
CA GLN A 267 -0.07 19.00 1.70
C GLN A 267 -0.19 19.42 3.18
N PRO A 268 -0.98 20.44 3.51
CA PRO A 268 -0.96 21.08 4.82
C PRO A 268 -1.25 20.14 6.00
N LEU A 269 -2.04 19.06 5.81
CA LEU A 269 -2.33 18.10 6.88
C LEU A 269 -1.12 17.30 7.33
N ILE A 270 -0.15 17.10 6.45
CA ILE A 270 1.03 16.25 6.69
C ILE A 270 2.35 16.98 6.43
N ALA A 271 2.32 18.30 6.20
CA ALA A 271 3.53 19.10 6.03
C ALA A 271 4.49 18.92 7.22
N GLY A 272 5.74 18.54 6.94
CA GLY A 272 6.75 18.27 7.94
C GLY A 272 6.53 17.01 8.80
N LYS A 273 5.55 16.16 8.45
CA LYS A 273 5.25 14.92 9.17
C LYS A 273 5.46 13.70 8.27
N CYS A 274 5.77 12.56 8.87
CA CYS A 274 5.82 11.29 8.14
C CYS A 274 4.40 10.74 7.95
N VAL A 275 3.96 10.58 6.70
CA VAL A 275 2.62 10.05 6.37
C VAL A 275 2.45 8.64 6.93
N ALA A 276 3.50 7.78 6.85
CA ALA A 276 3.44 6.44 7.41
C ALA A 276 3.11 6.47 8.91
N ARG A 277 3.84 7.27 9.70
CA ARG A 277 3.60 7.40 11.14
C ARG A 277 2.24 7.99 11.48
N GLU A 278 1.82 9.03 10.77
CA GLU A 278 0.52 9.67 10.96
C GLU A 278 -0.64 8.69 10.68
N THR A 279 -0.54 7.92 9.59
CA THR A 279 -1.56 6.94 9.22
C THR A 279 -1.59 5.75 10.18
N LEU A 280 -0.41 5.18 10.54
CA LEU A 280 -0.31 4.09 11.50
C LEU A 280 -0.82 4.51 12.88
N THR A 281 -0.50 5.72 13.34
CA THR A 281 -1.01 6.27 14.61
C THR A 281 -2.54 6.36 14.58
N ALA A 282 -3.12 6.92 13.52
CA ALA A 282 -4.56 7.05 13.40
C ALA A 282 -5.26 5.68 13.37
N LEU A 283 -4.75 4.72 12.59
CA LEU A 283 -5.29 3.35 12.54
C LEU A 283 -5.20 2.66 13.90
N LYS A 284 -4.05 2.78 14.60
CA LYS A 284 -3.85 2.18 15.92
C LYS A 284 -4.79 2.76 16.99
N GLN A 285 -5.16 4.03 16.87
CA GLN A 285 -6.10 4.68 17.80
C GLN A 285 -7.56 4.29 17.57
N MET A 286 -7.94 3.97 16.33
CA MET A 286 -9.35 3.74 15.97
C MET A 286 -9.72 2.27 15.78
N THR A 287 -8.75 1.35 15.84
CA THR A 287 -8.98 -0.09 15.62
C THR A 287 -8.52 -0.93 16.81
N SER A 288 -9.06 -2.16 16.93
CA SER A 288 -8.50 -3.13 17.88
C SER A 288 -7.08 -3.56 17.44
N PRO A 289 -6.25 -4.09 18.35
CA PRO A 289 -4.93 -4.63 17.99
C PRO A 289 -4.98 -5.69 16.88
N GLU A 290 -5.99 -6.55 16.88
CA GLU A 290 -6.19 -7.59 15.86
C GLU A 290 -6.53 -6.98 14.49
N LEU A 291 -7.43 -6.00 14.45
CA LEU A 291 -7.80 -5.32 13.22
C LEU A 291 -6.64 -4.47 12.69
N PHE A 292 -5.92 -3.79 13.58
CA PHE A 292 -4.70 -3.07 13.22
C PHE A 292 -3.69 -3.98 12.53
N HIS A 293 -3.37 -5.13 13.15
CA HIS A 293 -2.45 -6.11 12.57
C HIS A 293 -2.96 -6.70 11.25
N GLN A 294 -4.27 -6.94 11.16
CA GLN A 294 -4.88 -7.43 9.92
C GLN A 294 -4.68 -6.45 8.76
N ILE A 295 -4.95 -5.16 8.98
CA ILE A 295 -4.82 -4.09 7.97
C ILE A 295 -3.35 -3.82 7.64
N THR A 296 -2.49 -3.76 8.67
CA THR A 296 -1.10 -3.33 8.49
C THR A 296 -0.14 -4.44 8.06
N TRP A 297 -0.57 -5.71 8.13
CA TRP A 297 0.28 -6.85 7.79
C TRP A 297 -0.44 -7.95 7.02
N GLN A 298 -1.46 -8.58 7.63
CA GLN A 298 -1.98 -9.85 7.13
C GLN A 298 -2.63 -9.73 5.75
N ASN A 299 -3.43 -8.68 5.52
CA ASN A 299 -4.14 -8.51 4.26
C ASN A 299 -3.17 -8.34 3.09
N GLY A 300 -2.16 -7.48 3.24
CA GLY A 300 -1.15 -7.26 2.20
C GLY A 300 -0.31 -8.50 1.93
N MET A 301 0.20 -9.17 2.98
CA MET A 301 0.96 -10.42 2.84
C MET A 301 0.18 -11.49 2.08
N LYS A 302 -1.11 -11.65 2.43
CA LYS A 302 -2.00 -12.64 1.79
C LYS A 302 -2.31 -12.26 0.35
N LEU A 303 -2.75 -11.02 0.09
CA LEU A 303 -3.15 -10.57 -1.24
C LEU A 303 -2.00 -10.64 -2.23
N LEU A 304 -0.83 -10.18 -1.80
CA LEU A 304 0.37 -10.09 -2.62
C LEU A 304 1.20 -11.38 -2.64
N LYS A 305 0.75 -12.43 -1.93
CA LYS A 305 1.42 -13.73 -1.84
C LYS A 305 2.89 -13.62 -1.39
N ILE A 306 3.18 -12.66 -0.49
CA ILE A 306 4.52 -12.44 0.05
C ILE A 306 4.79 -13.48 1.12
N SER A 307 5.92 -14.18 1.02
CA SER A 307 6.38 -15.13 2.04
C SER A 307 6.83 -14.42 3.32
N SER A 308 6.56 -15.03 4.46
CA SER A 308 6.91 -14.53 5.80
C SER A 308 8.42 -14.46 6.00
#